data_360aa09932c8298866d41c8f35250a8c
#
_entry.id   360aa09932c8298866d41c8f35250a8c
#
_cell.length_a   1.000
_cell.length_b   1.000
_cell.length_c   1.000
_cell.angle_alpha   90.00
_cell.angle_beta   90.00
_cell.angle_gamma   90.00
#
_symmetry.space_group_name_H-M   'P 1'
#
loop_
_entity.id
_entity.type
_entity.pdbx_description
1 polymer ?
#
loop_
_entity_poly.entity_id
_entity_poly.type
_entity_poly.pdbx_seq_one_letter_code
_entity_poly.pdbx_strand_id
1 'polypeptide(L)'
;MSRVGFVTHPGRSVAVETAEELQAWLQAQGADTVVLPGDGSLPADGTAVDLVVSVGGDGTFLRAAYAASDLGCPVLGVKVGRMGFLTEVEPSGATELISAVLVGTARIERRMALTVEPLEGADFPAQWGLNEVMVEKHARHRLVRLAVEVDGDYVTTFSADGVIVASPTGSTAYSFSARGPIVTPNVESLILTPIAAHMVFDRSFVLDPGSEVSLEVMGEESGVLSADGRESVELPVGSRVRIRASSRPAALVRRDDAPGFLSLVREKFGLPGDDDDDEPDDVGSPG
;
A
#
# COMPACT_ATOMS: atom_id res chain seq x y z
N MET A 1 12.70 10.65 25.99
CA MET A 1 13.80 10.30 25.06
C MET A 1 13.11 9.77 23.84
N SER A 2 13.30 10.36 22.66
CA SER A 2 12.62 9.93 21.45
C SER A 2 13.20 8.60 20.98
N ARG A 3 12.33 7.73 20.42
CA ARG A 3 12.70 6.42 19.88
C ARG A 3 12.26 6.28 18.44
N VAL A 4 13.16 5.85 17.55
CA VAL A 4 12.92 5.70 16.12
C VAL A 4 13.09 4.24 15.71
N GLY A 5 12.04 3.68 15.10
CA GLY A 5 12.04 2.32 14.54
C GLY A 5 12.50 2.31 13.10
N PHE A 6 13.26 1.29 12.70
CA PHE A 6 13.75 1.12 11.32
C PHE A 6 13.26 -0.17 10.71
N VAL A 7 12.70 -0.08 9.51
CA VAL A 7 12.37 -1.23 8.65
C VAL A 7 13.23 -1.11 7.39
N THR A 8 14.09 -2.09 7.14
CA THR A 8 15.01 -2.10 6.01
C THR A 8 14.74 -3.25 5.05
N HIS A 9 15.13 -3.08 3.79
CA HIS A 9 15.10 -4.18 2.82
C HIS A 9 16.29 -5.14 3.08
N PRO A 10 16.07 -6.37 3.54
CA PRO A 10 17.16 -7.25 4.00
C PRO A 10 18.13 -7.68 2.90
N GLY A 11 17.70 -7.66 1.64
CA GLY A 11 18.50 -8.07 0.48
C GLY A 11 19.25 -6.95 -0.22
N ARG A 12 19.32 -5.73 0.34
CA ARG A 12 20.02 -4.58 -0.28
C ARG A 12 21.03 -3.99 0.71
N SER A 13 22.33 -4.19 0.47
CA SER A 13 23.39 -3.66 1.34
C SER A 13 23.30 -2.15 1.53
N VAL A 14 23.06 -1.40 0.46
CA VAL A 14 22.90 0.06 0.52
C VAL A 14 21.75 0.48 1.45
N ALA A 15 20.65 -0.28 1.53
CA ALA A 15 19.56 0.04 2.45
C ALA A 15 19.97 -0.21 3.91
N VAL A 16 20.74 -1.27 4.16
CA VAL A 16 21.27 -1.59 5.49
C VAL A 16 22.28 -0.53 5.92
N GLU A 17 23.25 -0.21 5.08
CA GLU A 17 24.27 0.83 5.31
C GLU A 17 23.62 2.19 5.61
N THR A 18 22.65 2.62 4.77
CA THR A 18 21.90 3.86 5.01
C THR A 18 21.17 3.84 6.37
N ALA A 19 20.54 2.73 6.73
CA ALA A 19 19.86 2.62 8.01
C ALA A 19 20.83 2.70 9.18
N GLU A 20 21.99 2.04 9.10
CA GLU A 20 23.06 2.09 10.11
C GLU A 20 23.61 3.52 10.29
N GLU A 21 23.83 4.25 9.18
CA GLU A 21 24.26 5.65 9.21
C GLU A 21 23.24 6.54 9.92
N LEU A 22 21.94 6.39 9.59
CA LEU A 22 20.87 7.16 10.23
C LEU A 22 20.71 6.80 11.71
N GLN A 23 20.85 5.55 12.08
CA GLN A 23 20.82 5.10 13.48
C GLN A 23 21.99 5.69 14.27
N ALA A 24 23.23 5.62 13.74
CA ALA A 24 24.39 6.20 14.37
C ALA A 24 24.24 7.72 14.56
N TRP A 25 23.72 8.42 13.55
CA TRP A 25 23.43 9.85 13.66
C TRP A 25 22.39 10.15 14.75
N LEU A 26 21.29 9.40 14.83
CA LEU A 26 20.26 9.56 15.87
C LEU A 26 20.81 9.33 17.28
N GLN A 27 21.60 8.28 17.46
CA GLN A 27 22.22 7.96 18.73
C GLN A 27 23.17 9.08 19.20
N ALA A 28 23.93 9.69 18.27
CA ALA A 28 24.74 10.85 18.55
C ALA A 28 23.94 12.09 18.99
N GLN A 29 22.65 12.19 18.57
CA GLN A 29 21.70 13.21 19.03
C GLN A 29 20.96 12.83 20.32
N GLY A 30 21.28 11.67 20.92
CA GLY A 30 20.65 11.19 22.15
C GLY A 30 19.27 10.54 21.96
N ALA A 31 18.88 10.19 20.73
CA ALA A 31 17.68 9.40 20.47
C ALA A 31 17.97 7.90 20.55
N ASP A 32 16.96 7.12 20.94
CA ASP A 32 17.04 5.65 20.90
C ASP A 32 16.59 5.12 19.54
N THR A 33 17.16 3.99 19.12
CA THR A 33 16.83 3.36 17.84
C THR A 33 16.54 1.88 18.01
N VAL A 34 15.59 1.36 17.23
CA VAL A 34 15.23 -0.06 17.22
C VAL A 34 15.05 -0.54 15.79
N VAL A 35 15.59 -1.72 15.46
CA VAL A 35 15.32 -2.40 14.20
C VAL A 35 14.04 -3.18 14.36
N LEU A 36 13.03 -2.86 13.54
CA LEU A 36 11.78 -3.59 13.47
C LEU A 36 11.93 -4.78 12.50
N PRO A 37 11.25 -5.89 12.75
CA PRO A 37 11.25 -7.02 11.83
C PRO A 37 10.79 -6.60 10.42
N GLY A 38 11.39 -7.21 9.39
CA GLY A 38 11.10 -6.90 7.99
C GLY A 38 9.70 -7.31 7.52
N ASP A 39 8.96 -8.09 8.31
CA ASP A 39 7.56 -8.44 8.11
C ASP A 39 6.59 -7.40 8.69
N GLY A 40 7.12 -6.40 9.43
CA GLY A 40 6.33 -5.37 10.10
C GLY A 40 5.77 -5.80 11.45
N SER A 41 6.19 -6.96 11.99
CA SER A 41 5.81 -7.35 13.35
C SER A 41 6.39 -6.39 14.39
N LEU A 42 5.73 -6.29 15.53
CA LEU A 42 6.11 -5.34 16.57
C LEU A 42 7.21 -5.90 17.50
N PRO A 43 7.99 -5.03 18.14
CA PRO A 43 8.90 -5.45 19.20
C PRO A 43 8.12 -6.12 20.34
N ALA A 44 8.61 -7.24 20.82
CA ALA A 44 7.96 -8.01 21.88
C ALA A 44 7.90 -7.28 23.24
N ASP A 45 8.65 -6.22 23.40
CA ASP A 45 8.77 -5.43 24.64
C ASP A 45 7.69 -4.32 24.79
N GLY A 46 6.82 -4.15 23.78
CA GLY A 46 5.73 -3.18 23.80
C GLY A 46 6.19 -1.72 23.84
N THR A 47 7.43 -1.43 23.50
CA THR A 47 8.03 -0.10 23.60
C THR A 47 7.42 0.86 22.58
N ALA A 48 7.00 2.05 23.05
CA ALA A 48 6.53 3.12 22.17
C ALA A 48 7.63 3.58 21.22
N VAL A 49 7.24 3.89 19.98
CA VAL A 49 8.09 4.43 18.92
C VAL A 49 7.45 5.72 18.41
N ASP A 50 8.24 6.79 18.28
CA ASP A 50 7.76 8.11 17.85
C ASP A 50 7.71 8.27 16.34
N LEU A 51 8.48 7.46 15.61
CA LEU A 51 8.59 7.46 14.16
C LEU A 51 9.08 6.09 13.68
N VAL A 52 8.51 5.59 12.59
CA VAL A 52 9.07 4.47 11.84
C VAL A 52 9.71 5.00 10.56
N VAL A 53 10.98 4.65 10.33
CA VAL A 53 11.73 4.97 9.11
C VAL A 53 11.84 3.71 8.26
N SER A 54 11.30 3.76 7.06
CA SER A 54 11.46 2.75 6.02
C SER A 54 12.66 3.07 5.16
N VAL A 55 13.62 2.17 5.01
CA VAL A 55 14.76 2.35 4.10
C VAL A 55 14.70 1.31 2.99
N GLY A 56 14.26 1.76 1.80
CA GLY A 56 14.04 0.86 0.67
C GLY A 56 13.13 1.42 -0.42
N GLY A 57 12.30 0.56 -1.02
CA GLY A 57 11.25 0.92 -1.97
C GLY A 57 9.85 0.78 -1.36
N ASP A 58 8.81 0.91 -2.20
CA ASP A 58 7.41 0.90 -1.76
C ASP A 58 7.03 -0.38 -0.99
N GLY A 59 7.53 -1.57 -1.39
CA GLY A 59 7.26 -2.81 -0.64
C GLY A 59 7.84 -2.82 0.78
N THR A 60 9.00 -2.16 1.03
CA THR A 60 9.54 -1.98 2.38
C THR A 60 8.72 -0.95 3.14
N PHE A 61 8.28 0.11 2.43
CA PHE A 61 7.43 1.14 3.01
C PHE A 61 6.09 0.57 3.50
N LEU A 62 5.43 -0.32 2.74
CA LEU A 62 4.16 -0.94 3.16
C LEU A 62 4.30 -1.71 4.49
N ARG A 63 5.40 -2.43 4.69
CA ARG A 63 5.68 -3.12 5.96
C ARG A 63 5.91 -2.14 7.11
N ALA A 64 6.67 -1.06 6.83
CA ALA A 64 6.89 0.00 7.80
C ALA A 64 5.61 0.76 8.17
N ALA A 65 4.74 1.01 7.18
CA ALA A 65 3.44 1.66 7.38
C ALA A 65 2.49 0.80 8.23
N TYR A 66 2.52 -0.51 8.05
CA TYR A 66 1.79 -1.44 8.91
C TYR A 66 2.26 -1.34 10.38
N ALA A 67 3.57 -1.46 10.61
CA ALA A 67 4.14 -1.33 11.96
C ALA A 67 3.83 0.04 12.58
N ALA A 68 4.00 1.13 11.81
CA ALA A 68 3.70 2.49 12.25
C ALA A 68 2.22 2.69 12.61
N SER A 69 1.31 2.14 11.79
CA SER A 69 -0.14 2.17 12.04
C SER A 69 -0.51 1.47 13.35
N ASP A 70 0.13 0.35 13.66
CA ASP A 70 -0.13 -0.41 14.88
C ASP A 70 0.49 0.26 16.12
N LEU A 71 1.66 0.88 15.97
CA LEU A 71 2.32 1.68 17.00
C LEU A 71 1.69 3.07 17.19
N GLY A 72 0.80 3.50 16.28
CA GLY A 72 0.15 4.81 16.34
C GLY A 72 1.08 6.00 16.06
N CYS A 73 2.18 5.79 15.33
CA CYS A 73 3.17 6.82 14.98
C CYS A 73 3.25 7.06 13.47
N PRO A 74 3.87 8.17 13.01
CA PRO A 74 4.11 8.40 11.58
C PRO A 74 5.16 7.47 10.98
N VAL A 75 5.13 7.35 9.64
CA VAL A 75 6.12 6.62 8.84
C VAL A 75 6.81 7.55 7.85
N LEU A 76 8.14 7.46 7.76
CA LEU A 76 8.96 8.16 6.76
C LEU A 76 9.54 7.15 5.78
N GLY A 77 9.36 7.37 4.48
CA GLY A 77 9.98 6.57 3.42
C GLY A 77 11.29 7.17 2.94
N VAL A 78 12.41 6.53 3.25
CA VAL A 78 13.73 6.86 2.71
C VAL A 78 14.00 5.94 1.52
N LYS A 79 14.16 6.55 0.35
CA LYS A 79 14.29 5.84 -0.91
C LYS A 79 15.70 5.30 -1.10
N VAL A 80 15.78 4.02 -1.44
CA VAL A 80 16.99 3.39 -1.97
C VAL A 80 16.69 2.76 -3.32
N GLY A 81 17.24 3.35 -4.40
CA GLY A 81 16.96 2.96 -5.78
C GLY A 81 15.96 3.91 -6.48
N ARG A 82 15.06 3.36 -7.33
CA ARG A 82 14.08 4.19 -8.06
C ARG A 82 13.01 4.74 -7.13
N MET A 83 12.56 5.99 -7.39
CA MET A 83 11.45 6.62 -6.67
C MET A 83 10.19 5.78 -6.82
N GLY A 84 9.49 5.50 -5.71
CA GLY A 84 8.17 4.91 -5.67
C GLY A 84 7.06 5.98 -5.57
N PHE A 85 5.84 5.57 -5.29
CA PHE A 85 4.73 6.46 -4.94
C PHE A 85 4.68 6.78 -3.45
N LEU A 86 5.34 5.97 -2.62
CA LEU A 86 5.26 6.02 -1.16
C LEU A 86 6.53 6.51 -0.49
N THR A 87 7.68 6.36 -1.15
CA THR A 87 8.95 6.88 -0.63
C THR A 87 9.04 8.39 -0.87
N GLU A 88 9.57 9.13 0.13
CA GLU A 88 9.49 10.59 0.17
C GLU A 88 10.81 11.29 -0.09
N VAL A 89 11.91 10.74 0.41
CA VAL A 89 13.20 11.43 0.45
C VAL A 89 14.36 10.50 0.13
N GLU A 90 15.42 11.05 -0.44
CA GLU A 90 16.72 10.39 -0.56
C GLU A 90 17.46 10.36 0.79
N PRO A 91 18.43 9.48 0.99
CA PRO A 91 19.18 9.40 2.25
C PRO A 91 19.73 10.74 2.74
N SER A 92 20.20 11.60 1.81
CA SER A 92 20.77 12.92 2.11
C SER A 92 19.82 13.90 2.80
N GLY A 93 18.51 13.77 2.56
CA GLY A 93 17.49 14.64 3.19
C GLY A 93 16.77 13.99 4.38
N ALA A 94 17.09 12.73 4.71
CA ALA A 94 16.36 11.98 5.73
C ALA A 94 16.50 12.57 7.14
N THR A 95 17.70 13.05 7.50
CA THR A 95 17.99 13.61 8.83
C THR A 95 17.19 14.86 9.14
N GLU A 96 16.94 15.70 8.15
CA GLU A 96 16.11 16.90 8.29
C GLU A 96 14.65 16.54 8.60
N LEU A 97 14.06 15.61 7.83
CA LEU A 97 12.68 15.18 8.05
C LEU A 97 12.51 14.42 9.37
N ILE A 98 13.46 13.55 9.73
CA ILE A 98 13.45 12.88 11.02
C ILE A 98 13.46 13.92 12.15
N SER A 99 14.36 14.91 12.08
CA SER A 99 14.42 15.99 13.07
C SER A 99 13.10 16.75 13.15
N ALA A 100 12.49 17.10 12.02
CA ALA A 100 11.21 17.79 11.97
C ALA A 100 10.09 16.99 12.64
N VAL A 101 10.06 15.67 12.47
CA VAL A 101 9.10 14.79 13.17
C VAL A 101 9.33 14.82 14.68
N LEU A 102 10.58 14.65 15.12
CA LEU A 102 10.90 14.58 16.55
C LEU A 102 10.65 15.88 17.30
N VAL A 103 10.69 17.02 16.64
CA VAL A 103 10.32 18.33 17.22
C VAL A 103 8.86 18.74 16.93
N GLY A 104 8.09 17.92 16.21
CA GLY A 104 6.67 18.14 15.97
C GLY A 104 6.35 19.19 14.89
N THR A 105 7.28 19.50 13.99
CA THR A 105 7.10 20.47 12.89
C THR A 105 6.89 19.84 11.53
N ALA A 106 7.02 18.50 11.43
CA ALA A 106 6.86 17.79 10.16
C ALA A 106 5.41 17.85 9.64
N ARG A 107 5.27 17.98 8.34
CA ARG A 107 3.98 17.78 7.66
C ARG A 107 3.62 16.31 7.66
N ILE A 108 2.44 15.98 8.20
CA ILE A 108 1.90 14.61 8.24
C ILE A 108 0.67 14.53 7.36
N GLU A 109 0.71 13.65 6.37
CA GLU A 109 -0.41 13.33 5.49
C GLU A 109 -1.07 12.03 5.96
N ARG A 110 -2.37 12.09 6.24
CA ARG A 110 -3.14 10.88 6.60
C ARG A 110 -3.68 10.21 5.33
N ARG A 111 -3.46 8.91 5.21
CA ARG A 111 -3.95 8.09 4.11
C ARG A 111 -4.92 7.05 4.63
N MET A 112 -6.07 6.95 3.96
CA MET A 112 -7.02 5.89 4.18
C MET A 112 -6.33 4.53 4.00
N ALA A 113 -6.61 3.60 4.91
CA ALA A 113 -6.17 2.21 4.85
C ALA A 113 -7.39 1.28 4.94
N LEU A 114 -7.16 0.00 4.73
CA LEU A 114 -8.18 -1.04 4.73
C LEU A 114 -8.00 -1.97 5.93
N THR A 115 -9.09 -2.55 6.38
CA THR A 115 -9.08 -3.70 7.29
C THR A 115 -9.89 -4.83 6.65
N VAL A 116 -9.36 -6.04 6.67
CA VAL A 116 -10.10 -7.25 6.35
C VAL A 116 -10.25 -8.11 7.59
N GLU A 117 -11.46 -8.59 7.82
CA GLU A 117 -11.85 -9.40 8.97
C GLU A 117 -12.47 -10.72 8.48
N PRO A 118 -12.21 -11.85 9.16
CA PRO A 118 -12.90 -13.11 8.87
C PRO A 118 -14.38 -13.00 9.29
N LEU A 119 -15.23 -13.60 8.47
CA LEU A 119 -16.61 -13.90 8.80
C LEU A 119 -16.80 -15.42 8.84
N GLU A 120 -17.96 -15.93 8.42
CA GLU A 120 -18.26 -17.34 8.40
C GLU A 120 -17.24 -18.14 7.58
N GLY A 121 -16.82 -19.32 8.09
CA GLY A 121 -15.93 -20.26 7.40
C GLY A 121 -14.48 -19.80 7.26
N ALA A 122 -14.11 -18.60 7.69
CA ALA A 122 -12.74 -18.06 7.69
C ALA A 122 -12.23 -17.93 9.12
N ASP A 123 -10.94 -18.22 9.34
CA ASP A 123 -10.27 -18.12 10.64
C ASP A 123 -8.86 -17.55 10.47
N PHE A 124 -8.70 -16.26 10.75
CA PHE A 124 -7.43 -15.56 10.74
C PHE A 124 -7.55 -14.24 11.54
N PRO A 125 -6.47 -13.69 12.07
CA PRO A 125 -6.50 -12.38 12.70
C PRO A 125 -6.80 -11.28 11.67
N ALA A 126 -7.58 -10.28 12.06
CA ALA A 126 -7.84 -9.13 11.18
C ALA A 126 -6.54 -8.57 10.59
N GLN A 127 -6.51 -8.34 9.28
CA GLN A 127 -5.34 -7.79 8.58
C GLN A 127 -5.61 -6.34 8.16
N TRP A 128 -4.53 -5.57 8.10
CA TRP A 128 -4.54 -4.18 7.66
C TRP A 128 -3.77 -4.04 6.35
N GLY A 129 -4.21 -3.19 5.43
CA GLY A 129 -3.51 -2.89 4.18
C GLY A 129 -3.59 -1.40 3.84
N LEU A 130 -2.48 -0.83 3.37
CA LEU A 130 -2.45 0.54 2.86
C LEU A 130 -2.90 0.61 1.40
N ASN A 131 -2.43 -0.31 0.57
CA ASN A 131 -2.80 -0.36 -0.84
C ASN A 131 -4.09 -1.13 -1.06
N GLU A 132 -4.07 -2.45 -0.81
CA GLU A 132 -5.18 -3.31 -1.17
C GLU A 132 -5.29 -4.56 -0.29
N VAL A 133 -6.51 -5.09 -0.28
CA VAL A 133 -6.82 -6.46 0.11
C VAL A 133 -7.25 -7.21 -1.14
N MET A 134 -6.68 -8.38 -1.36
CA MET A 134 -6.95 -9.22 -2.51
C MET A 134 -7.39 -10.60 -2.08
N VAL A 135 -8.40 -11.14 -2.78
CA VAL A 135 -8.71 -12.58 -2.76
C VAL A 135 -8.51 -13.11 -4.16
N GLU A 136 -7.57 -14.03 -4.32
CA GLU A 136 -7.20 -14.62 -5.60
C GLU A 136 -7.38 -16.14 -5.61
N LYS A 137 -7.29 -16.74 -6.80
CA LYS A 137 -7.33 -18.19 -6.98
C LYS A 137 -6.14 -18.86 -6.28
N HIS A 138 -6.42 -19.97 -5.62
CA HIS A 138 -5.37 -20.81 -5.04
C HIS A 138 -4.65 -21.61 -6.14
N ALA A 139 -5.41 -22.24 -7.03
CA ALA A 139 -4.87 -23.11 -8.08
C ALA A 139 -4.61 -22.36 -9.39
N ARG A 140 -3.39 -22.48 -9.94
CA ARG A 140 -2.95 -21.76 -11.16
C ARG A 140 -3.87 -21.92 -12.37
N HIS A 141 -4.50 -23.09 -12.54
CA HIS A 141 -5.26 -23.44 -13.74
C HIS A 141 -6.78 -23.38 -13.53
N ARG A 142 -7.23 -22.90 -12.41
CA ARG A 142 -8.64 -22.77 -12.05
C ARG A 142 -8.96 -21.31 -11.77
N LEU A 143 -10.20 -20.93 -11.99
CA LEU A 143 -10.73 -19.63 -11.57
C LEU A 143 -11.31 -19.75 -10.18
N VAL A 144 -11.19 -18.72 -9.38
CA VAL A 144 -11.95 -18.61 -8.15
C VAL A 144 -13.32 -17.98 -8.47
N ARG A 145 -14.34 -18.43 -7.77
CA ARG A 145 -15.66 -17.80 -7.81
C ARG A 145 -15.89 -17.04 -6.53
N LEU A 146 -16.06 -15.72 -6.66
CA LEU A 146 -16.23 -14.82 -5.52
C LEU A 146 -17.57 -14.11 -5.63
N ALA A 147 -18.50 -14.44 -4.73
CA ALA A 147 -19.72 -13.64 -4.56
C ALA A 147 -19.35 -12.35 -3.84
N VAL A 148 -19.82 -11.24 -4.37
CA VAL A 148 -19.55 -9.89 -3.88
C VAL A 148 -20.84 -9.27 -3.39
N GLU A 149 -20.81 -8.79 -2.16
CA GLU A 149 -21.87 -7.95 -1.58
C GLU A 149 -21.26 -6.61 -1.15
N VAL A 150 -22.03 -5.55 -1.27
CA VAL A 150 -21.68 -4.20 -0.79
C VAL A 150 -22.82 -3.72 0.09
N ASP A 151 -22.53 -3.38 1.32
CA ASP A 151 -23.49 -2.93 2.33
C ASP A 151 -24.68 -3.90 2.54
N GLY A 152 -24.43 -5.20 2.33
CA GLY A 152 -25.42 -6.27 2.41
C GLY A 152 -26.19 -6.53 1.12
N ASP A 153 -26.03 -5.71 0.10
CA ASP A 153 -26.64 -5.92 -1.21
C ASP A 153 -25.74 -6.77 -2.10
N TYR A 154 -26.28 -7.89 -2.60
CA TYR A 154 -25.59 -8.73 -3.57
C TYR A 154 -25.36 -7.99 -4.89
N VAL A 155 -24.10 -7.90 -5.30
CA VAL A 155 -23.71 -7.24 -6.56
C VAL A 155 -23.61 -8.23 -7.70
N THR A 156 -22.75 -9.25 -7.55
CA THR A 156 -22.48 -10.29 -8.56
C THR A 156 -21.61 -11.40 -7.99
N THR A 157 -21.45 -12.49 -8.77
CA THR A 157 -20.41 -13.50 -8.52
C THR A 157 -19.37 -13.46 -9.65
N PHE A 158 -18.18 -12.99 -9.37
CA PHE A 158 -17.06 -13.03 -10.33
C PHE A 158 -16.51 -14.46 -10.45
N SER A 159 -16.33 -14.92 -11.69
CA SER A 159 -15.48 -16.06 -12.02
C SER A 159 -14.18 -15.44 -12.60
N ALA A 160 -13.10 -15.41 -11.84
CA ALA A 160 -11.96 -14.56 -12.12
C ALA A 160 -10.66 -15.16 -11.58
N ASP A 161 -9.54 -14.54 -11.90
CA ASP A 161 -8.27 -14.81 -11.22
C ASP A 161 -8.29 -14.29 -9.78
N GLY A 162 -9.11 -13.27 -9.50
CA GLY A 162 -9.33 -12.72 -8.17
C GLY A 162 -10.17 -11.45 -8.16
N VAL A 163 -10.32 -10.86 -6.99
CA VAL A 163 -10.91 -9.54 -6.75
C VAL A 163 -10.01 -8.76 -5.82
N ILE A 164 -9.75 -7.50 -6.18
CA ILE A 164 -9.01 -6.53 -5.37
C ILE A 164 -10.00 -5.53 -4.79
N VAL A 165 -9.85 -5.23 -3.50
CA VAL A 165 -10.44 -4.03 -2.89
C VAL A 165 -9.27 -3.14 -2.49
N ALA A 166 -9.12 -2.00 -3.17
CA ALA A 166 -8.02 -1.08 -2.97
C ALA A 166 -8.48 0.22 -2.28
N SER A 167 -7.55 0.84 -1.56
CA SER A 167 -7.65 2.22 -1.12
C SER A 167 -7.29 3.17 -2.26
N PRO A 168 -7.47 4.50 -2.12
CA PRO A 168 -6.98 5.47 -3.10
C PRO A 168 -5.45 5.38 -3.29
N THR A 169 -4.69 5.08 -2.23
CA THR A 169 -3.24 4.86 -2.32
C THR A 169 -2.92 3.65 -3.20
N GLY A 170 -3.66 2.55 -3.05
CA GLY A 170 -3.52 1.33 -3.84
C GLY A 170 -4.02 1.45 -5.29
N SER A 171 -4.68 2.56 -5.65
CA SER A 171 -5.16 2.78 -7.02
C SER A 171 -4.04 2.82 -8.06
N THR A 172 -2.80 3.09 -7.66
CA THR A 172 -1.60 3.07 -8.50
C THR A 172 -0.76 1.79 -8.35
N ALA A 173 -1.22 0.84 -7.53
CA ALA A 173 -0.56 -0.46 -7.28
C ALA A 173 -1.17 -1.58 -8.14
N TYR A 174 -1.54 -2.71 -7.54
CA TYR A 174 -2.04 -3.84 -8.31
C TYR A 174 -3.42 -3.59 -8.93
N SER A 175 -4.26 -2.77 -8.30
CA SER A 175 -5.53 -2.32 -8.89
C SER A 175 -5.34 -1.66 -10.25
N PHE A 176 -4.29 -0.80 -10.40
CA PHE A 176 -3.95 -0.22 -11.70
C PHE A 176 -3.60 -1.28 -12.75
N SER A 177 -2.77 -2.26 -12.39
CA SER A 177 -2.41 -3.37 -13.27
C SER A 177 -3.62 -4.20 -13.70
N ALA A 178 -4.64 -4.30 -12.83
CA ALA A 178 -5.92 -4.92 -13.10
C ALA A 178 -6.93 -3.99 -13.81
N ARG A 179 -6.49 -2.85 -14.34
CA ARG A 179 -7.30 -1.84 -15.04
C ARG A 179 -8.28 -1.08 -14.14
N GLY A 180 -8.00 -0.99 -12.85
CA GLY A 180 -8.71 -0.10 -11.93
C GLY A 180 -8.42 1.37 -12.24
N PRO A 181 -9.29 2.29 -11.84
CA PRO A 181 -9.09 3.73 -12.03
C PRO A 181 -7.98 4.25 -11.12
N ILE A 182 -7.28 5.29 -11.57
CA ILE A 182 -6.41 6.09 -10.71
C ILE A 182 -7.29 7.04 -9.89
N VAL A 183 -7.13 6.99 -8.58
CA VAL A 183 -7.84 7.86 -7.63
C VAL A 183 -6.81 8.65 -6.84
N THR A 184 -6.99 9.98 -6.76
CA THR A 184 -6.10 10.81 -5.96
C THR A 184 -6.23 10.47 -4.48
N PRO A 185 -5.14 10.48 -3.71
CA PRO A 185 -5.17 10.03 -2.31
C PRO A 185 -6.12 10.79 -1.37
N ASN A 186 -6.52 12.01 -1.77
CA ASN A 186 -7.44 12.85 -1.02
C ASN A 186 -8.93 12.50 -1.26
N VAL A 187 -9.22 11.64 -2.24
CA VAL A 187 -10.57 11.16 -2.52
C VAL A 187 -10.76 9.83 -1.80
N GLU A 188 -11.23 9.88 -0.58
CA GLU A 188 -11.51 8.66 0.18
C GLU A 188 -12.58 7.82 -0.50
N SER A 189 -12.25 6.58 -0.81
CA SER A 189 -13.13 5.63 -1.50
C SER A 189 -12.59 4.21 -1.39
N LEU A 190 -13.46 3.21 -1.58
CA LEU A 190 -13.05 1.83 -1.82
C LEU A 190 -13.12 1.56 -3.32
N ILE A 191 -12.10 0.90 -3.86
CA ILE A 191 -12.03 0.56 -5.28
C ILE A 191 -12.06 -0.95 -5.41
N LEU A 192 -13.19 -1.50 -5.87
CA LEU A 192 -13.32 -2.93 -6.12
C LEU A 192 -13.02 -3.22 -7.59
N THR A 193 -11.99 -4.01 -7.84
CA THR A 193 -11.50 -4.32 -9.19
C THR A 193 -11.40 -5.83 -9.39
N PRO A 194 -12.13 -6.44 -10.34
CA PRO A 194 -11.95 -7.84 -10.70
C PRO A 194 -10.65 -8.05 -11.48
N ILE A 195 -9.97 -9.18 -11.26
CA ILE A 195 -8.76 -9.57 -11.96
C ILE A 195 -9.13 -10.59 -13.02
N ALA A 196 -8.93 -10.25 -14.31
CA ALA A 196 -9.18 -11.13 -15.45
C ALA A 196 -10.53 -11.87 -15.36
N ALA A 197 -11.61 -11.14 -15.08
CA ALA A 197 -12.94 -11.73 -14.95
C ALA A 197 -13.40 -12.36 -16.28
N HIS A 198 -13.85 -13.61 -16.21
CA HIS A 198 -14.42 -14.33 -17.34
C HIS A 198 -15.94 -14.10 -17.45
N MET A 199 -16.36 -12.85 -17.62
CA MET A 199 -17.75 -12.45 -17.76
C MET A 199 -17.86 -11.15 -18.55
N VAL A 200 -19.08 -10.82 -19.00
CA VAL A 200 -19.34 -9.60 -19.79
C VAL A 200 -19.06 -8.32 -18.98
N PHE A 201 -19.32 -8.37 -17.68
CA PHE A 201 -19.06 -7.24 -16.77
C PHE A 201 -17.72 -7.42 -16.09
N ASP A 202 -16.75 -6.56 -16.44
CA ASP A 202 -15.37 -6.55 -15.98
C ASP A 202 -14.92 -5.18 -15.42
N ARG A 203 -15.88 -4.33 -15.05
CA ARG A 203 -15.60 -2.97 -14.59
C ARG A 203 -15.33 -2.90 -13.10
N SER A 204 -14.47 -1.94 -12.73
CA SER A 204 -14.26 -1.59 -11.32
C SER A 204 -15.43 -0.76 -10.80
N PHE A 205 -15.69 -0.91 -9.50
CA PHE A 205 -16.59 -0.04 -8.75
C PHE A 205 -15.77 0.90 -7.89
N VAL A 206 -16.17 2.18 -7.84
CA VAL A 206 -15.71 3.15 -6.85
C VAL A 206 -16.85 3.32 -5.86
N LEU A 207 -16.60 2.98 -4.61
CA LEU A 207 -17.58 2.90 -3.54
C LEU A 207 -17.33 3.98 -2.50
N ASP A 208 -18.36 4.30 -1.72
CA ASP A 208 -18.25 5.21 -0.58
C ASP A 208 -17.20 4.70 0.42
N PRO A 209 -16.40 5.57 1.07
CA PRO A 209 -15.43 5.16 2.07
C PRO A 209 -16.05 4.47 3.29
N GLY A 210 -17.32 4.69 3.56
CA GLY A 210 -18.08 4.04 4.63
C GLY A 210 -18.65 2.68 4.26
N SER A 211 -18.57 2.26 2.98
CA SER A 211 -19.12 0.98 2.53
C SER A 211 -18.34 -0.21 3.11
N GLU A 212 -19.05 -1.32 3.27
CA GLU A 212 -18.50 -2.64 3.61
C GLU A 212 -18.58 -3.57 2.41
N VAL A 213 -17.46 -4.12 1.96
CA VAL A 213 -17.40 -5.13 0.90
C VAL A 213 -17.26 -6.51 1.54
N SER A 214 -18.20 -7.42 1.26
CA SER A 214 -18.07 -8.83 1.63
C SER A 214 -17.73 -9.68 0.40
N LEU A 215 -16.77 -10.58 0.55
CA LEU A 215 -16.38 -11.55 -0.45
C LEU A 215 -16.60 -12.95 0.12
N GLU A 216 -17.33 -13.80 -0.63
CA GLU A 216 -17.54 -15.21 -0.28
C GLU A 216 -16.95 -16.12 -1.35
N VAL A 217 -16.15 -17.10 -0.95
CA VAL A 217 -15.57 -18.10 -1.85
C VAL A 217 -16.62 -19.13 -2.20
N MET A 218 -17.02 -19.19 -3.47
CA MET A 218 -18.08 -20.04 -4.01
C MET A 218 -17.51 -21.16 -4.89
N GLY A 219 -18.31 -22.21 -5.11
CA GLY A 219 -18.01 -23.27 -6.07
C GLY A 219 -17.17 -24.40 -5.48
N GLU A 220 -16.08 -24.79 -6.13
CA GLU A 220 -15.27 -25.97 -5.76
C GLU A 220 -13.81 -25.62 -5.43
N GLU A 221 -13.35 -24.42 -5.78
CA GLU A 221 -11.96 -24.00 -5.64
C GLU A 221 -11.81 -23.03 -4.47
N SER A 222 -10.80 -23.24 -3.62
CA SER A 222 -10.44 -22.33 -2.54
C SER A 222 -9.82 -21.03 -3.09
N GLY A 223 -9.90 -19.96 -2.29
CA GLY A 223 -9.22 -18.70 -2.53
C GLY A 223 -8.00 -18.51 -1.65
N VAL A 224 -7.22 -17.50 -1.94
CA VAL A 224 -6.10 -17.02 -1.11
C VAL A 224 -6.28 -15.54 -0.88
N LEU A 225 -6.30 -15.13 0.39
CA LEU A 225 -6.38 -13.73 0.80
C LEU A 225 -4.99 -13.20 1.13
N SER A 226 -4.73 -11.97 0.72
CA SER A 226 -3.56 -11.20 1.18
C SER A 226 -3.88 -9.72 1.32
N ALA A 227 -3.18 -9.03 2.23
CA ALA A 227 -3.20 -7.58 2.39
C ALA A 227 -1.80 -7.02 2.11
N ASP A 228 -1.66 -6.11 1.14
CA ASP A 228 -0.38 -5.53 0.69
C ASP A 228 0.70 -6.58 0.35
N GLY A 229 0.30 -7.74 -0.17
CA GLY A 229 1.20 -8.85 -0.50
C GLY A 229 1.98 -9.43 0.69
N ARG A 230 1.48 -9.24 1.91
CA ARG A 230 2.03 -9.86 3.13
C ARG A 230 1.56 -11.31 3.25
N GLU A 231 1.66 -11.89 4.44
CA GLU A 231 1.28 -13.27 4.70
C GLU A 231 -0.10 -13.60 4.15
N SER A 232 -0.17 -14.62 3.31
CA SER A 232 -1.40 -15.05 2.67
C SER A 232 -2.13 -16.10 3.50
N VAL A 233 -3.47 -16.06 3.45
CA VAL A 233 -4.36 -16.98 4.14
C VAL A 233 -5.18 -17.73 3.12
N GLU A 234 -5.22 -19.06 3.22
CA GLU A 234 -6.13 -19.87 2.41
C GLU A 234 -7.57 -19.70 2.92
N LEU A 235 -8.47 -19.45 1.97
CA LEU A 235 -9.90 -19.35 2.21
C LEU A 235 -10.60 -20.58 1.58
N PRO A 236 -10.99 -21.59 2.37
CA PRO A 236 -11.82 -22.69 1.89
C PRO A 236 -13.13 -22.21 1.24
N VAL A 237 -13.73 -23.07 0.41
CA VAL A 237 -15.08 -22.82 -0.14
C VAL A 237 -16.09 -22.61 0.99
N GLY A 238 -16.92 -21.57 0.85
CA GLY A 238 -17.85 -21.11 1.88
C GLY A 238 -17.25 -20.10 2.87
N SER A 239 -15.95 -19.84 2.79
CA SER A 239 -15.34 -18.77 3.60
C SER A 239 -15.82 -17.40 3.13
N ARG A 240 -16.18 -16.55 4.10
CA ARG A 240 -16.60 -15.17 3.87
C ARG A 240 -15.70 -14.22 4.64
N VAL A 241 -15.32 -13.12 4.00
CA VAL A 241 -14.49 -12.05 4.59
C VAL A 241 -15.17 -10.71 4.39
N ARG A 242 -14.90 -9.77 5.28
CA ARG A 242 -15.39 -8.39 5.21
C ARG A 242 -14.22 -7.42 5.09
N ILE A 243 -14.30 -6.51 4.12
CA ILE A 243 -13.30 -5.48 3.86
C ILE A 243 -13.95 -4.12 4.00
N ARG A 244 -13.31 -3.23 4.73
CA ARG A 244 -13.79 -1.86 4.98
C ARG A 244 -12.65 -0.89 5.21
N ALA A 245 -12.94 0.41 5.25
CA ALA A 245 -11.97 1.40 5.71
C ALA A 245 -11.49 1.08 7.13
N SER A 246 -10.19 1.18 7.33
CA SER A 246 -9.59 0.97 8.64
C SER A 246 -9.79 2.18 9.54
N SER A 247 -10.07 1.95 10.82
CA SER A 247 -10.04 2.99 11.84
C SER A 247 -8.62 3.50 12.15
N ARG A 248 -7.59 2.83 11.64
CA ARG A 248 -6.17 3.19 11.75
C ARG A 248 -5.64 3.65 10.41
N PRO A 249 -5.72 4.97 10.07
CA PRO A 249 -5.12 5.49 8.84
C PRO A 249 -3.59 5.44 8.94
N ALA A 250 -2.91 5.38 7.81
CA ALA A 250 -1.47 5.58 7.76
C ALA A 250 -1.13 7.07 7.85
N ALA A 251 -0.15 7.42 8.70
CA ALA A 251 0.35 8.78 8.87
C ALA A 251 1.71 8.92 8.17
N LEU A 252 1.73 9.49 6.97
CA LEU A 252 2.93 9.61 6.15
C LEU A 252 3.62 10.95 6.40
N VAL A 253 4.92 10.92 6.67
CA VAL A 253 5.75 12.13 6.72
C VAL A 253 5.95 12.62 5.28
N ARG A 254 5.66 13.91 5.03
CA ARG A 254 5.76 14.53 3.71
C ARG A 254 6.67 15.76 3.75
N ARG A 255 7.43 15.96 2.69
CA ARG A 255 8.15 17.22 2.45
C ARG A 255 7.16 18.31 2.05
N ASP A 256 7.47 19.57 2.37
CA ASP A 256 6.65 20.71 1.95
C ASP A 256 6.70 20.94 0.44
N ASP A 257 7.85 20.66 -0.17
CA ASP A 257 8.11 20.77 -1.61
C ASP A 257 7.88 19.45 -2.38
N ALA A 258 7.18 18.47 -1.77
CA ALA A 258 6.87 17.20 -2.44
C ALA A 258 6.08 17.43 -3.73
N PRO A 259 6.42 16.73 -4.84
CA PRO A 259 5.66 16.83 -6.08
C PRO A 259 4.20 16.40 -5.85
N GLY A 260 3.29 17.05 -6.57
CA GLY A 260 1.88 16.67 -6.55
C GLY A 260 1.66 15.24 -7.06
N PHE A 261 0.60 14.58 -6.60
CA PHE A 261 0.29 13.20 -6.96
C PHE A 261 0.22 12.98 -8.48
N LEU A 262 -0.44 13.89 -9.23
CA LEU A 262 -0.57 13.76 -10.69
C LEU A 262 0.77 13.94 -11.40
N SER A 263 1.69 14.75 -10.86
CA SER A 263 3.06 14.86 -11.37
C SER A 263 3.82 13.54 -11.21
N LEU A 264 3.66 12.87 -10.06
CA LEU A 264 4.23 11.54 -9.83
C LEU A 264 3.62 10.49 -10.79
N VAL A 265 2.31 10.54 -11.01
CA VAL A 265 1.62 9.66 -11.98
C VAL A 265 2.21 9.85 -13.38
N ARG A 266 2.35 11.11 -13.84
CA ARG A 266 2.94 11.42 -15.14
C ARG A 266 4.35 10.87 -15.27
N GLU A 267 5.21 11.14 -14.28
CA GLU A 267 6.59 10.65 -14.27
C GLU A 267 6.67 9.12 -14.28
N LYS A 268 5.87 8.46 -13.44
CA LYS A 268 5.94 7.00 -13.26
C LYS A 268 5.42 6.21 -14.45
N PHE A 269 4.37 6.71 -15.10
CA PHE A 269 3.75 6.05 -16.23
C PHE A 269 4.25 6.59 -17.58
N GLY A 270 5.20 7.54 -17.60
CA GLY A 270 5.76 8.09 -18.83
C GLY A 270 4.71 8.80 -19.68
N LEU A 271 3.77 9.52 -19.05
CA LEU A 271 2.77 10.27 -19.79
C LEU A 271 3.43 11.51 -20.42
N PRO A 272 3.07 11.88 -21.68
CA PRO A 272 3.61 13.05 -22.36
C PRO A 272 3.49 14.33 -21.54
N GLY A 273 4.50 15.20 -21.60
CA GLY A 273 4.46 16.55 -21.06
C GLY A 273 3.98 17.55 -22.11
N ASP A 274 3.62 18.76 -21.67
CA ASP A 274 3.24 19.85 -22.59
C ASP A 274 4.37 20.22 -23.57
N ASP A 275 5.64 19.89 -23.23
CA ASP A 275 6.82 20.20 -24.03
C ASP A 275 7.16 19.11 -25.08
N ASP A 276 6.49 17.93 -25.03
CA ASP A 276 6.76 16.80 -25.93
C ASP A 276 6.01 16.92 -27.27
N ASP A 277 5.05 17.86 -27.41
CA ASP A 277 4.24 18.06 -28.62
C ASP A 277 4.88 19.02 -29.65
N ASP A 278 6.07 19.59 -29.41
CA ASP A 278 6.72 20.58 -30.28
C ASP A 278 7.82 20.01 -31.21
N GLU A 279 7.99 18.69 -31.33
CA GLU A 279 8.75 18.16 -32.47
C GLU A 279 7.81 18.05 -33.68
N PRO A 280 7.97 18.94 -34.70
CA PRO A 280 7.21 18.76 -35.95
C PRO A 280 7.68 17.48 -36.61
N ASP A 281 6.75 16.59 -36.92
CA ASP A 281 6.97 15.47 -37.83
C ASP A 281 7.74 15.95 -39.06
N ASP A 282 9.03 15.64 -39.13
CA ASP A 282 9.83 15.82 -40.33
C ASP A 282 9.29 14.88 -41.41
N VAL A 283 8.22 15.36 -42.07
CA VAL A 283 7.66 14.71 -43.24
C VAL A 283 8.68 14.85 -44.36
N GLY A 284 9.65 13.91 -44.39
CA GLY A 284 10.60 13.77 -45.48
C GLY A 284 9.88 13.81 -46.81
N SER A 285 10.11 14.89 -47.55
CA SER A 285 9.66 15.05 -48.92
C SER A 285 10.23 13.89 -49.78
N PRO A 286 9.40 13.20 -50.57
CA PRO A 286 9.92 12.23 -51.54
C PRO A 286 10.63 12.96 -52.69
N GLY A 287 11.93 12.70 -52.83
CA GLY A 287 12.74 13.02 -54.02
C GLY A 287 12.64 11.91 -55.05
#